data_753131369841ffe92f85ffefef6a39bf
#
_entry.id   753131369841ffe92f85ffefef6a39bf
#
_cell.length_a   1.000
_cell.length_b   1.000
_cell.length_c   1.000
_cell.angle_alpha   90.00
_cell.angle_beta   90.00
_cell.angle_gamma   90.00
#
_symmetry.space_group_name_H-M   'P 1'
#
loop_
_entity.id
_entity.type
_entity.pdbx_description
1 polymer ?
#
loop_
_entity_poly.entity_id
_entity_poly.type
_entity_poly.pdbx_seq_one_letter_code
_entity_poly.pdbx_strand_id
1 'polypeptide(L)'
;MSRTPEAQALYERLLPEAIAASKAAWCPHSDFPVGAALLTADDQIIRGCNVENVSYGLTNCAERSALFSAISQGHLPGSFKAMLVYAPKVALISPCGACRQVMHELMLAHCPVYCVGHEESASRDWTIEQLLPGAFRF
;
A
#
# COMPACT_ATOMS: atom_id res chain seq x y z
N MET A 1 -0.46 16.32 -11.13
CA MET A 1 -0.89 15.08 -11.81
C MET A 1 -2.41 14.99 -11.77
N SER A 2 -3.04 14.73 -12.90
CA SER A 2 -4.49 14.57 -12.94
C SER A 2 -4.85 13.08 -13.07
N ARG A 3 -5.84 12.67 -12.30
CA ARG A 3 -6.37 11.31 -12.34
C ARG A 3 -7.62 11.27 -13.21
N THR A 4 -7.92 10.08 -13.76
CA THR A 4 -9.25 9.86 -14.34
C THR A 4 -10.31 9.96 -13.24
N PRO A 5 -11.59 10.19 -13.59
CA PRO A 5 -12.65 10.20 -12.58
C PRO A 5 -12.70 8.92 -11.74
N GLU A 6 -12.50 7.75 -12.35
CA GLU A 6 -12.46 6.47 -11.63
C GLU A 6 -11.29 6.39 -10.67
N ALA A 7 -10.10 6.81 -11.11
CA ALA A 7 -8.90 6.81 -10.26
C ALA A 7 -9.05 7.77 -9.08
N GLN A 8 -9.63 8.95 -9.33
CA GLN A 8 -9.86 9.93 -8.26
C GLN A 8 -10.86 9.40 -7.23
N ALA A 9 -11.92 8.72 -7.67
CA ALA A 9 -12.89 8.11 -6.77
C ALA A 9 -12.25 7.02 -5.90
N LEU A 10 -11.39 6.18 -6.47
CA LEU A 10 -10.65 5.16 -5.72
C LEU A 10 -9.71 5.80 -4.69
N TYR A 11 -8.98 6.82 -5.10
CA TYR A 11 -8.08 7.57 -4.22
C TYR A 11 -8.84 8.15 -3.02
N GLU A 12 -9.95 8.84 -3.28
CA GLU A 12 -10.76 9.46 -2.23
C GLU A 12 -11.38 8.43 -1.29
N ARG A 13 -11.71 7.26 -1.80
CA ARG A 13 -12.27 6.17 -0.99
C ARG A 13 -11.20 5.52 -0.11
N LEU A 14 -9.98 5.34 -0.62
CA LEU A 14 -8.91 4.63 0.09
C LEU A 14 -8.14 5.52 1.07
N LEU A 15 -8.03 6.81 0.79
CA LEU A 15 -7.21 7.71 1.62
C LEU A 15 -7.62 7.73 3.11
N PRO A 16 -8.90 7.94 3.47
CA PRO A 16 -9.27 7.95 4.89
C PRO A 16 -9.00 6.61 5.58
N GLU A 17 -9.08 5.50 4.84
CA GLU A 17 -8.80 4.17 5.38
C GLU A 17 -7.30 3.98 5.65
N ALA A 18 -6.44 4.45 4.77
CA ALA A 18 -4.99 4.40 4.97
C ALA A 18 -4.56 5.33 6.11
N ILE A 19 -5.17 6.51 6.22
CA ILE A 19 -4.91 7.43 7.33
C ILE A 19 -5.28 6.75 8.67
N ALA A 20 -6.45 6.14 8.74
CA ALA A 20 -6.88 5.42 9.94
C ALA A 20 -5.93 4.27 10.28
N ALA A 21 -5.49 3.51 9.27
CA ALA A 21 -4.55 2.41 9.45
C ALA A 21 -3.22 2.90 10.04
N SER A 22 -2.71 4.05 9.57
CA SER A 22 -1.43 4.61 10.04
C SER A 22 -1.43 4.89 11.53
N LYS A 23 -2.59 5.20 12.11
CA LYS A 23 -2.73 5.49 13.54
C LYS A 23 -2.59 4.25 14.42
N ALA A 24 -2.71 3.06 13.85
CA ALA A 24 -2.52 1.79 14.55
C ALA A 24 -1.09 1.26 14.44
N ALA A 25 -0.21 1.94 13.72
CA ALA A 25 1.15 1.48 13.48
C ALA A 25 1.92 1.26 14.79
N TRP A 26 2.64 0.15 14.86
CA TRP A 26 3.56 -0.13 15.95
C TRP A 26 4.99 0.20 15.48
N CYS A 27 5.45 1.42 15.75
CA CYS A 27 6.73 1.91 15.23
C CYS A 27 7.59 2.59 16.31
N PRO A 28 7.88 1.88 17.44
CA PRO A 28 8.62 2.48 18.56
C PRO A 28 10.09 2.78 18.24
N HIS A 29 10.64 2.16 17.19
CA HIS A 29 12.06 2.33 16.83
C HIS A 29 12.28 3.49 15.86
N SER A 30 11.39 3.66 14.88
CA SER A 30 11.54 4.70 13.85
C SER A 30 10.68 5.93 14.09
N ASP A 31 9.60 5.79 14.85
CA ASP A 31 8.56 6.82 14.98
C ASP A 31 8.04 7.27 13.60
N PHE A 32 7.95 6.31 12.67
CA PHE A 32 7.54 6.56 11.28
C PHE A 32 6.33 5.69 10.93
N PRO A 33 5.11 6.17 11.24
CA PRO A 33 3.90 5.40 10.94
C PRO A 33 3.56 5.42 9.45
N VAL A 34 3.13 4.28 8.94
CA VAL A 34 2.64 4.12 7.57
C VAL A 34 1.32 3.35 7.61
N GLY A 35 0.38 3.76 6.80
CA GLY A 35 -0.88 3.07 6.62
C GLY A 35 -1.07 2.65 5.18
N ALA A 36 -1.71 1.53 4.97
CA ALA A 36 -2.09 1.05 3.65
C ALA A 36 -3.56 0.67 3.64
N ALA A 37 -4.21 0.91 2.52
CA ALA A 37 -5.58 0.49 2.26
C ALA A 37 -5.60 -0.26 0.94
N LEU A 38 -6.03 -1.51 0.97
CA LEU A 38 -6.07 -2.41 -0.18
C LEU A 38 -7.53 -2.66 -0.54
N LEU A 39 -7.89 -2.42 -1.80
CA LEU A 39 -9.24 -2.66 -2.30
C LEU A 39 -9.28 -4.01 -3.00
N THR A 40 -10.18 -4.89 -2.55
CA THR A 40 -10.36 -6.21 -3.14
C THR A 40 -11.31 -6.14 -4.35
N ALA A 41 -11.29 -7.20 -5.17
CA ALA A 41 -12.16 -7.28 -6.35
C ALA A 41 -13.65 -7.30 -5.98
N ASP A 42 -14.00 -7.83 -4.81
CA ASP A 42 -15.37 -7.82 -4.28
C ASP A 42 -15.67 -6.61 -3.41
N ASP A 43 -14.86 -5.55 -3.56
CA ASP A 43 -15.13 -4.21 -3.04
C ASP A 43 -14.98 -4.05 -1.53
N GLN A 44 -14.17 -4.91 -0.90
CA GLN A 44 -13.80 -4.77 0.50
C GLN A 44 -12.50 -3.99 0.63
N ILE A 45 -12.33 -3.29 1.75
CA ILE A 45 -11.09 -2.57 2.06
C ILE A 45 -10.38 -3.28 3.21
N ILE A 46 -9.13 -3.68 2.96
CA ILE A 46 -8.26 -4.32 3.95
C ILE A 46 -7.20 -3.30 4.35
N ARG A 47 -7.14 -2.97 5.63
CA ARG A 47 -6.15 -2.04 6.18
C ARG A 47 -4.89 -2.76 6.59
N GLY A 48 -3.75 -2.07 6.50
CA GLY A 48 -2.49 -2.53 7.04
C GLY A 48 -1.70 -1.35 7.60
N CYS A 49 -0.83 -1.63 8.56
CA CYS A 49 0.11 -0.64 9.11
C CYS A 49 1.46 -1.32 9.29
N ASN A 50 2.51 -0.50 9.46
CA ASN A 50 3.81 -1.07 9.78
C ASN A 50 3.85 -1.55 11.22
N VAL A 51 4.50 -2.70 11.42
CA VAL A 51 4.69 -3.33 12.73
C VAL A 51 6.18 -3.63 12.87
N GLU A 52 6.83 -2.87 13.73
CA GLU A 52 8.27 -2.96 13.95
C GLU A 52 8.63 -4.01 14.98
N ASN A 53 9.87 -4.43 14.94
CA ASN A 53 10.45 -5.37 15.88
C ASN A 53 11.85 -4.90 16.24
N VAL A 54 12.28 -5.17 17.48
CA VAL A 54 13.65 -4.90 17.91
C VAL A 54 14.67 -5.66 17.05
N SER A 55 14.28 -6.81 16.51
CA SER A 55 15.01 -7.49 15.43
C SER A 55 14.53 -6.89 14.10
N TYR A 56 15.28 -5.94 13.58
CA TYR A 56 14.87 -5.12 12.45
C TYR A 56 14.45 -5.92 11.21
N GLY A 57 15.07 -7.06 10.98
CA GLY A 57 14.71 -7.95 9.86
C GLY A 57 13.29 -8.52 9.96
N LEU A 58 12.65 -8.46 11.12
CA LEU A 58 11.29 -8.96 11.33
C LEU A 58 10.23 -7.88 11.21
N THR A 59 10.62 -6.62 11.02
CA THR A 59 9.68 -5.52 10.78
C THR A 59 8.90 -5.77 9.50
N ASN A 60 7.58 -5.56 9.56
CA ASN A 60 6.72 -5.69 8.39
C ASN A 60 6.12 -4.34 8.01
N CYS A 61 6.16 -4.02 6.72
CA CYS A 61 5.62 -2.76 6.20
C CYS A 61 4.10 -2.81 6.10
N ALA A 62 3.47 -1.63 6.04
CA ALA A 62 2.02 -1.50 5.95
C ALA A 62 1.43 -2.23 4.75
N GLU A 63 2.07 -2.13 3.59
CA GLU A 63 1.62 -2.76 2.35
C GLU A 63 1.57 -4.28 2.48
N ARG A 64 2.63 -4.88 3.03
CA ARG A 64 2.68 -6.33 3.25
C ARG A 64 1.68 -6.77 4.32
N SER A 65 1.50 -5.97 5.37
CA SER A 65 0.49 -6.26 6.39
C SER A 65 -0.90 -6.35 5.78
N ALA A 66 -1.26 -5.41 4.90
CA ALA A 66 -2.55 -5.43 4.21
C ALA A 66 -2.69 -6.64 3.29
N LEU A 67 -1.67 -6.92 2.47
CA LEU A 67 -1.69 -8.03 1.52
C LEU A 67 -1.74 -9.39 2.23
N PHE A 68 -0.92 -9.58 3.25
CA PHE A 68 -0.91 -10.84 4.01
C PHE A 68 -2.23 -11.07 4.74
N SER A 69 -2.81 -10.00 5.31
CA SER A 69 -4.11 -10.07 5.94
C SER A 69 -5.20 -10.47 4.93
N ALA A 70 -5.18 -9.89 3.75
CA ALA A 70 -6.15 -10.20 2.69
C ALA A 70 -6.06 -11.67 2.28
N ILE A 71 -4.85 -12.19 2.08
CA ILE A 71 -4.66 -13.60 1.73
C ILE A 71 -5.17 -14.51 2.85
N SER A 72 -4.87 -14.18 4.11
CA SER A 72 -5.33 -14.99 5.24
C SER A 72 -6.85 -14.94 5.42
N GLN A 73 -7.51 -13.91 4.92
CA GLN A 73 -8.97 -13.79 4.91
C GLN A 73 -9.63 -14.52 3.73
N GLY A 74 -8.84 -15.12 2.85
CA GLY A 74 -9.36 -15.92 1.74
C GLY A 74 -9.38 -15.21 0.39
N HIS A 75 -8.86 -13.98 0.28
CA HIS A 75 -8.72 -13.31 -1.01
C HIS A 75 -7.57 -13.94 -1.78
N LEU A 76 -7.76 -14.20 -3.07
CA LEU A 76 -6.76 -14.87 -3.89
C LEU A 76 -5.81 -13.88 -4.56
N PRO A 77 -4.57 -14.30 -4.88
CA PRO A 77 -3.69 -13.47 -5.72
C PRO A 77 -4.40 -13.04 -7.00
N GLY A 78 -4.22 -11.77 -7.37
CA GLY A 78 -4.86 -11.19 -8.55
C GLY A 78 -6.28 -10.68 -8.32
N SER A 79 -6.83 -10.82 -7.12
CA SER A 79 -8.20 -10.38 -6.81
C SER A 79 -8.23 -9.01 -6.12
N PHE A 80 -7.33 -8.11 -6.50
CA PHE A 80 -7.23 -6.76 -5.93
C PHE A 80 -7.35 -5.71 -7.02
N LYS A 81 -7.96 -4.57 -6.69
CA LYS A 81 -8.19 -3.46 -7.63
C LYS A 81 -7.19 -2.34 -7.48
N ALA A 82 -6.77 -2.02 -6.27
CA ALA A 82 -5.91 -0.86 -6.01
C ALA A 82 -5.34 -0.94 -4.60
N MET A 83 -4.26 -0.18 -4.37
CA MET A 83 -3.72 0.05 -3.03
C MET A 83 -3.39 1.53 -2.89
N LEU A 84 -3.57 2.08 -1.67
CA LEU A 84 -3.10 3.41 -1.31
C LEU A 84 -2.18 3.29 -0.10
N VAL A 85 -1.03 3.95 -0.16
CA VAL A 85 -0.03 3.98 0.91
C VAL A 85 0.11 5.41 1.40
N TYR A 86 0.01 5.61 2.71
CA TYR A 86 0.05 6.92 3.33
C TYR A 86 1.09 6.95 4.45
N ALA A 87 1.92 8.01 4.46
CA ALA A 87 2.89 8.27 5.52
C ALA A 87 2.85 9.75 5.91
N PRO A 88 2.42 10.10 7.14
CA PRO A 88 2.21 11.50 7.52
C PRO A 88 3.50 12.31 7.76
N LYS A 89 4.64 11.65 7.91
CA LYS A 89 5.89 12.34 8.28
C LYS A 89 6.79 12.70 7.11
N VAL A 90 6.37 12.41 5.89
CA VAL A 90 7.10 12.79 4.66
C VAL A 90 6.14 13.43 3.67
N ALA A 91 6.69 14.24 2.75
CA ALA A 91 5.87 14.86 1.70
C ALA A 91 5.32 13.81 0.73
N LEU A 92 6.11 12.78 0.45
CA LEU A 92 5.75 11.70 -0.46
C LEU A 92 6.39 10.40 0.02
N ILE A 93 5.66 9.31 -0.04
CA ILE A 93 6.13 7.95 0.25
C ILE A 93 6.08 7.11 -1.03
N SER A 94 6.90 6.07 -1.10
CA SER A 94 6.76 5.00 -2.09
C SER A 94 7.09 3.67 -1.44
N PRO A 95 6.56 2.54 -1.93
CA PRO A 95 6.82 1.23 -1.34
C PRO A 95 8.30 0.84 -1.42
N CYS A 96 8.80 0.21 -0.36
CA CYS A 96 10.16 -0.35 -0.38
C CYS A 96 10.25 -1.53 -1.37
N GLY A 97 11.49 -1.95 -1.68
CA GLY A 97 11.72 -3.03 -2.64
C GLY A 97 11.05 -4.35 -2.25
N ALA A 98 11.07 -4.69 -0.96
CA ALA A 98 10.42 -5.91 -0.48
C ALA A 98 8.90 -5.88 -0.70
N CYS A 99 8.27 -4.73 -0.44
CA CYS A 99 6.84 -4.57 -0.69
C CYS A 99 6.52 -4.63 -2.18
N ARG A 100 7.37 -4.04 -3.02
CA ARG A 100 7.18 -4.08 -4.48
C ARG A 100 7.21 -5.53 -5.00
N GLN A 101 8.11 -6.36 -4.46
CA GLN A 101 8.17 -7.77 -4.82
C GLN A 101 6.91 -8.53 -4.40
N VAL A 102 6.42 -8.29 -3.19
CA VAL A 102 5.19 -8.94 -2.70
C VAL A 102 3.98 -8.46 -3.51
N MET A 103 3.89 -7.17 -3.79
CA MET A 103 2.82 -6.62 -4.64
C MET A 103 2.84 -7.26 -6.03
N HIS A 104 4.03 -7.42 -6.59
CA HIS A 104 4.20 -8.04 -7.90
C HIS A 104 3.67 -9.48 -7.94
N GLU A 105 3.88 -10.24 -6.86
CA GLU A 105 3.37 -11.60 -6.75
C GLU A 105 1.85 -11.65 -6.62
N LEU A 106 1.27 -10.74 -5.84
CA LEU A 106 -0.12 -10.85 -5.40
C LEU A 106 -1.10 -9.96 -6.15
N MET A 107 -0.63 -8.88 -6.79
CA MET A 107 -1.48 -7.92 -7.51
C MET A 107 -1.20 -7.98 -9.02
N LEU A 108 -2.21 -7.62 -9.80
CA LEU A 108 -2.06 -7.58 -11.26
C LEU A 108 -1.20 -6.38 -11.69
N ALA A 109 -0.49 -6.53 -12.80
CA ALA A 109 0.48 -5.56 -13.29
C ALA A 109 -0.08 -4.14 -13.48
N HIS A 110 -1.33 -4.03 -13.87
CA HIS A 110 -1.98 -2.75 -14.17
C HIS A 110 -2.62 -2.08 -12.95
N CYS A 111 -2.65 -2.75 -11.79
CA CYS A 111 -3.29 -2.19 -10.60
C CYS A 111 -2.60 -0.91 -10.15
N PRO A 112 -3.35 0.16 -9.85
CA PRO A 112 -2.75 1.39 -9.35
C PRO A 112 -2.35 1.28 -7.88
N VAL A 113 -1.25 1.95 -7.57
CA VAL A 113 -0.77 2.16 -6.21
C VAL A 113 -0.65 3.66 -6.01
N TYR A 114 -1.51 4.22 -5.18
CA TYR A 114 -1.52 5.65 -4.87
C TYR A 114 -0.59 5.89 -3.67
N CYS A 115 0.39 6.76 -3.84
CA CYS A 115 1.38 7.06 -2.80
C CYS A 115 1.20 8.50 -2.35
N VAL A 116 0.98 8.72 -1.05
CA VAL A 116 0.68 10.04 -0.52
C VAL A 116 1.34 10.24 0.84
N GLY A 117 1.91 11.43 1.04
CA GLY A 117 2.45 11.88 2.31
C GLY A 117 1.60 13.02 2.89
N HIS A 118 2.23 13.90 3.67
CA HIS A 118 1.53 15.05 4.23
C HIS A 118 1.19 16.13 3.20
N GLU A 119 1.78 16.10 2.00
CA GLU A 119 1.44 17.02 0.90
C GLU A 119 0.67 16.26 -0.18
N GLU A 120 -0.67 16.35 -0.17
CA GLU A 120 -1.46 15.64 -1.17
C GLU A 120 -1.13 16.08 -2.59
N SER A 121 -0.75 17.35 -2.80
CA SER A 121 -0.35 17.85 -4.11
C SER A 121 0.90 17.17 -4.67
N ALA A 122 1.72 16.56 -3.81
CA ALA A 122 2.91 15.81 -4.20
C ALA A 122 2.63 14.32 -4.42
N SER A 123 1.40 13.87 -4.24
CA SER A 123 1.04 12.45 -4.39
C SER A 123 1.39 11.92 -5.77
N ARG A 124 1.75 10.63 -5.85
CA ARG A 124 2.09 9.97 -7.10
C ARG A 124 1.37 8.64 -7.22
N ASP A 125 0.92 8.37 -8.44
CA ASP A 125 0.27 7.13 -8.78
C ASP A 125 1.22 6.29 -9.62
N TRP A 126 1.35 5.01 -9.24
CA TRP A 126 2.15 4.03 -9.95
C TRP A 126 1.26 2.84 -10.30
N THR A 127 1.64 2.09 -11.32
CA THR A 127 1.14 0.72 -11.46
C THR A 127 2.14 -0.25 -10.82
N ILE A 128 1.68 -1.46 -10.55
CA ILE A 128 2.56 -2.52 -10.03
C ILE A 128 3.74 -2.73 -10.98
N GLU A 129 3.47 -2.76 -12.29
CA GLU A 129 4.51 -2.94 -13.31
C GLU A 129 5.56 -1.82 -13.28
N GLN A 130 5.13 -0.57 -13.07
CA GLN A 130 6.05 0.56 -12.98
C GLN A 130 6.93 0.49 -11.72
N LEU A 131 6.41 -0.06 -10.63
CA LEU A 131 7.14 -0.15 -9.36
C LEU A 131 8.25 -1.20 -9.38
N LEU A 132 8.17 -2.20 -10.25
CA LEU A 132 9.17 -3.26 -10.33
C LEU A 132 9.40 -3.65 -11.80
N PRO A 133 10.05 -2.76 -12.58
CA PRO A 133 10.36 -3.07 -13.99
C PRO A 133 11.35 -4.21 -14.09
N GLY A 134 11.19 -5.05 -15.11
CA GLY A 134 12.07 -6.20 -15.33
C GLY A 134 11.98 -7.26 -14.24
N ALA A 135 10.83 -7.38 -13.60
CA ALA A 135 10.63 -8.28 -12.48
C ALA A 135 10.81 -9.75 -12.86
N PHE A 136 11.36 -10.53 -11.93
CA PHE A 136 11.48 -11.97 -12.07
C PHE A 136 10.10 -12.63 -12.08
N ARG A 137 9.93 -13.57 -13.02
CA ARG A 137 8.74 -14.43 -13.11
C ARG A 137 9.17 -15.86 -13.42
N PHE A 138 8.41 -16.80 -12.90
CA PHE A 138 8.53 -18.19 -13.33
C PHE A 138 7.91 -18.39 -14.69
#